data_538797d2f8db5116938c926cf464b5c7
#
_entry.id   538797d2f8db5116938c926cf464b5c7
#
_cell.length_a   1.000
_cell.length_b   1.000
_cell.length_c   1.000
_cell.angle_alpha   90.00
_cell.angle_beta   90.00
_cell.angle_gamma   90.00
#
_symmetry.space_group_name_H-M   'P 1'
#
loop_
_entity.id
_entity.type
_entity.pdbx_description
1 polymer ?
#
loop_
_entity_poly.entity_id
_entity_poly.type
_entity_poly.pdbx_seq_one_letter_code
_entity_poly.pdbx_strand_id
1 'polypeptide(L)'
;MIRGYNHFVTLAESLQWDETDIDYSADRAAWPQLTDTENARVLGLIAGFVIAETAVSGELGTYQAAASDASMEAAFRAQARDEARHARFFDLVAAEVAGVPGADPAARRDDLRAHVGADLVDLFEQRLPATAQRLAEDHEVLSAAVGLYHMVIEGVVLLAGQHAMLDALEGLSVDLPGLHKGMELVLRDERWHIGFGSRIVQSADIGRDQADMLLEQGETAAKVWGDLITPDAIETAVRQHRRRLKAAGIKFW
;
A
#
# COMPACT_ATOMS: atom_id res chain seq x y z
N MET A 1 -10.04 9.82 22.54
CA MET A 1 -8.79 10.57 22.83
C MET A 1 -7.89 10.39 21.62
N ILE A 2 -7.52 11.47 20.97
CA ILE A 2 -6.69 11.44 19.76
C ILE A 2 -5.29 11.00 20.18
N ARG A 3 -4.76 9.96 19.52
CA ARG A 3 -3.44 9.42 19.82
C ARG A 3 -2.35 10.32 19.24
N GLY A 4 -1.29 10.61 20.01
CA GLY A 4 -0.12 11.36 19.50
C GLY A 4 0.75 10.50 18.59
N TYR A 5 1.65 11.13 17.82
CA TYR A 5 2.52 10.43 16.86
C TYR A 5 3.41 9.36 17.51
N ASN A 6 3.89 9.56 18.75
CA ASN A 6 4.65 8.56 19.50
C ASN A 6 3.90 7.23 19.69
N HIS A 7 2.56 7.24 19.69
CA HIS A 7 1.79 6.01 19.75
C HIS A 7 2.01 5.15 18.50
N PHE A 8 2.06 5.77 17.31
CA PHE A 8 2.29 5.07 16.07
C PHE A 8 3.71 4.50 15.98
N VAL A 9 4.72 5.24 16.49
CA VAL A 9 6.10 4.72 16.61
C VAL A 9 6.14 3.46 17.48
N THR A 10 5.54 3.52 18.70
CA THR A 10 5.49 2.36 19.59
C THR A 10 4.75 1.17 18.96
N LEU A 11 3.66 1.45 18.24
CA LEU A 11 2.90 0.42 17.54
C LEU A 11 3.74 -0.23 16.43
N ALA A 12 4.37 0.57 15.59
CA ALA A 12 5.27 0.09 14.54
C ALA A 12 6.37 -0.82 15.11
N GLU A 13 7.02 -0.39 16.21
CA GLU A 13 8.06 -1.20 16.87
C GLU A 13 7.53 -2.55 17.39
N SER A 14 6.29 -2.59 17.86
CA SER A 14 5.66 -3.83 18.37
C SER A 14 5.20 -4.79 17.27
N LEU A 15 5.09 -4.32 16.04
CA LEU A 15 4.57 -5.07 14.89
C LEU A 15 5.67 -5.57 13.94
N GLN A 16 6.95 -5.43 14.29
CA GLN A 16 8.04 -5.82 13.40
C GLN A 16 7.99 -7.32 13.05
N TRP A 17 8.34 -7.62 11.82
CA TRP A 17 8.49 -8.96 11.27
C TRP A 17 9.58 -8.94 10.20
N ASP A 18 10.03 -10.12 9.76
CA ASP A 18 11.04 -10.27 8.71
C ASP A 18 10.45 -11.10 7.57
N GLU A 19 10.55 -10.62 6.36
CA GLU A 19 10.05 -11.30 5.17
C GLU A 19 10.77 -12.63 4.90
N THR A 20 11.98 -12.79 5.41
CA THR A 20 12.78 -14.02 5.28
C THR A 20 12.40 -15.09 6.30
N ASP A 21 11.65 -14.76 7.34
CA ASP A 21 11.12 -15.71 8.34
C ASP A 21 9.87 -16.45 7.83
N ILE A 22 9.30 -16.04 6.69
CA ILE A 22 8.13 -16.69 6.09
C ILE A 22 8.60 -17.90 5.27
N ASP A 23 8.04 -19.07 5.53
CA ASP A 23 8.31 -20.28 4.74
C ASP A 23 7.50 -20.29 3.45
N TYR A 24 8.17 -20.15 2.31
CA TYR A 24 7.57 -20.22 0.97
C TYR A 24 7.73 -21.59 0.30
N SER A 25 8.15 -22.63 0.99
CA SER A 25 8.40 -23.94 0.41
C SER A 25 7.15 -24.56 -0.22
N ALA A 26 6.01 -24.44 0.44
CA ALA A 26 4.71 -24.87 -0.07
C ALA A 26 4.27 -24.04 -1.28
N ASP A 27 4.45 -22.73 -1.22
CA ASP A 27 4.09 -21.81 -2.32
C ASP A 27 4.89 -22.13 -3.59
N ARG A 28 6.22 -22.33 -3.48
CA ARG A 28 7.07 -22.75 -4.61
C ARG A 28 6.63 -24.07 -5.22
N ALA A 29 6.20 -25.04 -4.42
CA ALA A 29 5.72 -26.31 -4.90
C ALA A 29 4.32 -26.24 -5.55
N ALA A 30 3.48 -25.34 -5.06
CA ALA A 30 2.11 -25.15 -5.53
C ALA A 30 2.01 -24.23 -6.76
N TRP A 31 2.86 -23.22 -6.87
CA TRP A 31 2.82 -22.21 -7.95
C TRP A 31 2.72 -22.82 -9.37
N PRO A 32 3.50 -23.86 -9.76
CA PRO A 32 3.37 -24.47 -11.08
C PRO A 32 2.07 -25.24 -11.32
N GLN A 33 1.24 -25.42 -10.28
CA GLN A 33 -0.04 -26.14 -10.37
C GLN A 33 -1.21 -25.16 -10.57
N LEU A 34 -0.98 -23.85 -10.48
CA LEU A 34 -1.99 -22.84 -10.78
C LEU A 34 -2.41 -22.95 -12.25
N THR A 35 -3.69 -22.76 -12.51
CA THR A 35 -4.18 -22.58 -13.88
C THR A 35 -3.63 -21.29 -14.47
N ASP A 36 -3.58 -21.16 -15.80
CA ASP A 36 -3.10 -19.93 -16.46
C ASP A 36 -3.86 -18.68 -15.99
N THR A 37 -5.16 -18.81 -15.72
CA THR A 37 -6.00 -17.70 -15.23
C THR A 37 -5.66 -17.31 -13.79
N GLU A 38 -5.49 -18.28 -12.91
CA GLU A 38 -5.09 -18.05 -11.51
C GLU A 38 -3.69 -17.42 -11.46
N ASN A 39 -2.74 -18.00 -12.20
CA ASN A 39 -1.37 -17.51 -12.30
C ASN A 39 -1.34 -16.06 -12.79
N ALA A 40 -2.00 -15.76 -13.91
CA ALA A 40 -2.03 -14.41 -14.47
C ALA A 40 -2.63 -13.39 -13.49
N ARG A 41 -3.69 -13.75 -12.76
CA ARG A 41 -4.32 -12.87 -11.78
C ARG A 41 -3.41 -12.61 -10.57
N VAL A 42 -2.86 -13.67 -9.96
CA VAL A 42 -2.01 -13.53 -8.76
C VAL A 42 -0.71 -12.82 -9.12
N LEU A 43 -0.09 -13.18 -10.27
CA LEU A 43 1.13 -12.51 -10.74
C LEU A 43 0.88 -11.02 -11.04
N GLY A 44 -0.25 -10.67 -11.65
CA GLY A 44 -0.63 -9.28 -11.89
C GLY A 44 -0.78 -8.47 -10.59
N LEU A 45 -1.39 -9.06 -9.56
CA LEU A 45 -1.51 -8.44 -8.24
C LEU A 45 -0.13 -8.28 -7.56
N ILE A 46 0.73 -9.31 -7.60
CA ILE A 46 2.12 -9.23 -7.11
C ILE A 46 2.86 -8.11 -7.84
N ALA A 47 2.75 -8.05 -9.16
CA ALA A 47 3.39 -7.01 -9.98
C ALA A 47 2.96 -5.60 -9.58
N GLY A 48 1.65 -5.42 -9.37
CA GLY A 48 1.11 -4.15 -8.90
C GLY A 48 1.68 -3.73 -7.55
N PHE A 49 1.79 -4.66 -6.60
CA PHE A 49 2.39 -4.38 -5.30
C PHE A 49 3.90 -4.15 -5.37
N VAL A 50 4.65 -4.89 -6.18
CA VAL A 50 6.10 -4.62 -6.37
C VAL A 50 6.32 -3.18 -6.85
N ILE A 51 5.52 -2.72 -7.80
CA ILE A 51 5.61 -1.35 -8.34
C ILE A 51 5.20 -0.34 -7.27
N ALA A 52 4.06 -0.56 -6.62
CA ALA A 52 3.49 0.36 -5.65
C ALA A 52 4.39 0.53 -4.41
N GLU A 53 4.77 -0.56 -3.76
CA GLU A 53 5.55 -0.55 -2.51
C GLU A 53 6.97 0.00 -2.75
N THR A 54 7.57 -0.30 -3.92
CA THR A 54 8.86 0.29 -4.29
C THR A 54 8.76 1.81 -4.44
N ALA A 55 7.72 2.31 -5.09
CA ALA A 55 7.51 3.74 -5.28
C ALA A 55 7.23 4.44 -3.94
N VAL A 56 6.32 3.89 -3.14
CA VAL A 56 5.96 4.41 -1.81
C VAL A 56 7.19 4.48 -0.90
N SER A 57 7.94 3.39 -0.79
CA SER A 57 9.18 3.33 0.01
C SER A 57 10.20 4.39 -0.41
N GLY A 58 10.30 4.68 -1.72
CA GLY A 58 11.23 5.66 -2.27
C GLY A 58 10.91 7.11 -1.88
N GLU A 59 9.63 7.44 -1.68
CA GLU A 59 9.19 8.83 -1.49
C GLU A 59 9.07 9.25 -0.01
N LEU A 60 8.99 8.33 0.94
CA LEU A 60 8.74 8.63 2.35
C LEU A 60 9.82 9.48 3.02
N GLY A 61 11.06 9.47 2.51
CA GLY A 61 12.11 10.37 2.97
C GLY A 61 11.73 11.85 2.84
N THR A 62 11.00 12.21 1.79
CA THR A 62 10.50 13.58 1.56
C THR A 62 9.43 13.97 2.57
N TYR A 63 8.50 13.05 2.88
CA TYR A 63 7.47 13.27 3.91
C TYR A 63 8.10 13.40 5.30
N GLN A 64 9.13 12.59 5.60
CA GLN A 64 9.89 12.69 6.84
C GLN A 64 10.56 14.07 6.98
N ALA A 65 11.18 14.58 5.92
CA ALA A 65 11.83 15.88 5.91
C ALA A 65 10.86 17.06 6.11
N ALA A 66 9.61 16.90 5.66
CA ALA A 66 8.54 17.90 5.80
C ALA A 66 7.78 17.82 7.14
N ALA A 67 8.15 16.89 8.04
CA ALA A 67 7.47 16.70 9.31
C ALA A 67 7.57 17.95 10.21
N SER A 68 6.45 18.32 10.86
CA SER A 68 6.35 19.54 11.68
C SER A 68 7.04 19.42 13.05
N ASP A 69 7.29 18.20 13.52
CA ASP A 69 7.96 17.92 14.79
C ASP A 69 8.67 16.55 14.79
N ALA A 70 9.56 16.35 15.75
CA ALA A 70 10.38 15.12 15.86
C ALA A 70 9.55 13.84 16.05
N SER A 71 8.35 13.91 16.61
CA SER A 71 7.50 12.73 16.81
C SER A 71 6.78 12.32 15.52
N MET A 72 6.39 13.28 14.70
CA MET A 72 5.87 13.04 13.35
C MET A 72 6.97 12.50 12.43
N GLU A 73 8.17 13.11 12.48
CA GLU A 73 9.35 12.62 11.75
C GLU A 73 9.67 11.16 12.10
N ALA A 74 9.67 10.80 13.39
CA ALA A 74 9.91 9.44 13.84
C ALA A 74 8.84 8.45 13.34
N ALA A 75 7.58 8.87 13.24
CA ALA A 75 6.49 8.04 12.71
C ALA A 75 6.66 7.81 11.19
N PHE A 76 6.99 8.83 10.39
CA PHE A 76 7.32 8.65 8.98
C PHE A 76 8.53 7.73 8.77
N ARG A 77 9.57 7.86 9.60
CA ARG A 77 10.74 6.95 9.58
C ARG A 77 10.35 5.51 9.89
N ALA A 78 9.45 5.29 10.84
CA ALA A 78 8.95 3.96 11.16
C ALA A 78 8.17 3.37 9.99
N GLN A 79 7.30 4.16 9.36
CA GLN A 79 6.56 3.76 8.16
C GLN A 79 7.49 3.44 7.00
N ALA A 80 8.50 4.28 6.73
CA ALA A 80 9.46 4.03 5.66
C ALA A 80 10.20 2.67 5.82
N ARG A 81 10.45 2.21 7.06
CA ARG A 81 11.00 0.87 7.32
C ARG A 81 10.02 -0.24 6.98
N ASP A 82 8.74 -0.04 7.27
CA ASP A 82 7.70 -1.01 6.97
C ASP A 82 7.50 -1.12 5.46
N GLU A 83 7.39 0.00 4.74
CA GLU A 83 7.24 0.00 3.27
C GLU A 83 8.46 -0.61 2.56
N ALA A 84 9.66 -0.34 3.05
CA ALA A 84 10.85 -1.01 2.52
C ALA A 84 10.82 -2.53 2.75
N ARG A 85 10.21 -3.02 3.82
CA ARG A 85 9.98 -4.44 4.09
C ARG A 85 8.90 -5.00 3.16
N HIS A 86 7.78 -4.27 2.97
CA HIS A 86 6.73 -4.66 2.04
C HIS A 86 7.27 -4.80 0.61
N ALA A 87 8.06 -3.84 0.15
CA ALA A 87 8.72 -3.91 -1.17
C ALA A 87 9.61 -5.15 -1.30
N ARG A 88 10.41 -5.48 -0.27
CA ARG A 88 11.26 -6.69 -0.28
C ARG A 88 10.42 -7.96 -0.23
N PHE A 89 9.33 -7.99 0.54
CA PHE A 89 8.42 -9.13 0.60
C PHE A 89 7.84 -9.45 -0.77
N PHE A 90 7.28 -8.47 -1.47
CA PHE A 90 6.70 -8.70 -2.79
C PHE A 90 7.75 -9.04 -3.84
N ASP A 91 8.95 -8.43 -3.80
CA ASP A 91 10.07 -8.78 -4.68
C ASP A 91 10.55 -10.23 -4.45
N LEU A 92 10.64 -10.66 -3.18
CA LEU A 92 11.02 -12.03 -2.81
C LEU A 92 9.99 -13.04 -3.32
N VAL A 93 8.68 -12.77 -3.16
CA VAL A 93 7.62 -13.61 -3.69
C VAL A 93 7.68 -13.68 -5.23
N ALA A 94 7.88 -12.55 -5.89
CA ALA A 94 8.04 -12.52 -7.34
C ALA A 94 9.25 -13.36 -7.82
N ALA A 95 10.38 -13.25 -7.12
CA ALA A 95 11.60 -13.96 -7.47
C ALA A 95 11.52 -15.46 -7.15
N GLU A 96 11.18 -15.81 -5.90
CA GLU A 96 11.35 -17.17 -5.39
C GLU A 96 10.11 -18.06 -5.54
N VAL A 97 8.92 -17.47 -5.57
CA VAL A 97 7.66 -18.21 -5.72
C VAL A 97 7.20 -18.19 -7.17
N ALA A 98 7.04 -16.98 -7.75
CA ALA A 98 6.55 -16.84 -9.11
C ALA A 98 7.65 -17.08 -10.18
N GLY A 99 8.93 -17.09 -9.79
CA GLY A 99 10.04 -17.35 -10.71
C GLY A 99 10.27 -16.24 -11.73
N VAL A 100 9.87 -15.01 -11.42
CA VAL A 100 10.06 -13.85 -12.30
C VAL A 100 11.56 -13.59 -12.48
N PRO A 101 12.06 -13.55 -13.73
CA PRO A 101 13.48 -13.34 -13.98
C PRO A 101 13.92 -11.92 -13.61
N GLY A 102 15.21 -11.74 -13.33
CA GLY A 102 15.82 -10.45 -13.06
C GLY A 102 17.10 -10.60 -12.23
N ALA A 103 18.15 -9.87 -12.60
CA ALA A 103 19.43 -9.90 -11.89
C ALA A 103 19.34 -9.24 -10.50
N ASP A 104 18.40 -8.33 -10.36
CA ASP A 104 18.13 -7.56 -9.13
C ASP A 104 16.64 -7.11 -9.10
N PRO A 105 16.18 -6.51 -8.00
CA PRO A 105 14.79 -6.03 -7.87
C PRO A 105 14.36 -5.04 -8.95
N ALA A 106 15.25 -4.19 -9.44
CA ALA A 106 14.93 -3.21 -10.48
C ALA A 106 14.64 -3.90 -11.82
N ALA A 107 15.50 -4.85 -12.22
CA ALA A 107 15.31 -5.64 -13.43
C ALA A 107 14.01 -6.48 -13.37
N ARG A 108 13.70 -7.07 -12.21
CA ARG A 108 12.44 -7.80 -11.99
C ARG A 108 11.21 -6.90 -12.12
N ARG A 109 11.27 -5.72 -11.51
CA ARG A 109 10.18 -4.72 -11.63
C ARG A 109 9.96 -4.29 -13.07
N ASP A 110 11.01 -4.15 -13.88
CA ASP A 110 10.90 -3.83 -15.29
C ASP A 110 10.11 -4.91 -16.06
N ASP A 111 10.38 -6.19 -15.80
CA ASP A 111 9.60 -7.30 -16.36
C ASP A 111 8.16 -7.32 -15.85
N LEU A 112 7.94 -7.04 -14.58
CA LEU A 112 6.62 -7.05 -13.95
C LEU A 112 5.68 -5.98 -14.48
N ARG A 113 6.18 -4.86 -15.04
CA ARG A 113 5.33 -3.83 -15.67
C ARG A 113 4.45 -4.36 -16.79
N ALA A 114 4.84 -5.46 -17.44
CA ALA A 114 4.03 -6.09 -18.48
C ALA A 114 2.74 -6.77 -17.96
N HIS A 115 2.63 -6.98 -16.64
CA HIS A 115 1.52 -7.67 -15.99
C HIS A 115 0.47 -6.72 -15.39
N VAL A 116 0.66 -5.41 -15.51
CA VAL A 116 -0.25 -4.38 -14.98
C VAL A 116 -0.62 -3.35 -16.04
N GLY A 117 -1.71 -2.61 -15.78
CA GLY A 117 -2.12 -1.51 -16.66
C GLY A 117 -1.18 -0.30 -16.59
N ALA A 118 -1.06 0.44 -17.69
CA ALA A 118 -0.24 1.65 -17.76
C ALA A 118 -0.65 2.71 -16.73
N ASP A 119 -1.94 2.80 -16.39
CA ASP A 119 -2.45 3.77 -15.41
C ASP A 119 -1.91 3.48 -13.98
N LEU A 120 -1.67 2.21 -13.63
CA LEU A 120 -1.06 1.84 -12.36
C LEU A 120 0.40 2.30 -12.33
N VAL A 121 1.14 2.04 -13.40
CA VAL A 121 2.53 2.51 -13.55
C VAL A 121 2.60 4.03 -13.48
N ASP A 122 1.71 4.76 -14.17
CA ASP A 122 1.63 6.22 -14.13
C ASP A 122 1.38 6.74 -12.70
N LEU A 123 0.41 6.13 -11.99
CA LEU A 123 0.09 6.55 -10.62
C LEU A 123 1.31 6.47 -9.70
N PHE A 124 2.02 5.35 -9.72
CA PHE A 124 3.10 5.07 -8.76
C PHE A 124 4.47 5.59 -9.22
N GLU A 125 4.78 5.56 -10.52
CA GLU A 125 6.11 5.95 -11.00
C GLU A 125 6.17 7.39 -11.57
N GLN A 126 5.02 8.10 -11.71
CA GLN A 126 4.99 9.48 -12.17
C GLN A 126 4.24 10.40 -11.18
N ARG A 127 2.98 10.12 -10.88
CA ARG A 127 2.14 11.05 -10.10
C ARG A 127 2.52 11.11 -8.62
N LEU A 128 2.82 9.96 -7.99
CA LEU A 128 3.28 9.93 -6.61
C LEU A 128 4.63 10.64 -6.45
N PRO A 129 5.69 10.35 -7.23
CA PRO A 129 6.94 11.09 -7.18
C PRO A 129 6.78 12.59 -7.46
N ALA A 130 5.93 12.99 -8.41
CA ALA A 130 5.66 14.40 -8.68
C ALA A 130 5.02 15.13 -7.48
N THR A 131 4.23 14.41 -6.67
CA THR A 131 3.67 14.96 -5.43
C THR A 131 4.74 15.10 -4.35
N ALA A 132 5.61 14.11 -4.20
CA ALA A 132 6.74 14.17 -3.28
C ALA A 132 7.72 15.29 -3.66
N GLN A 133 7.98 15.47 -4.96
CA GLN A 133 8.82 16.60 -5.44
C GLN A 133 8.23 17.96 -5.04
N ARG A 134 6.90 18.16 -5.23
CA ARG A 134 6.25 19.41 -4.78
C ARG A 134 6.35 19.60 -3.27
N LEU A 135 6.25 18.51 -2.50
CA LEU A 135 6.42 18.57 -1.05
C LEU A 135 7.87 18.94 -0.66
N ALA A 136 8.87 18.48 -1.41
CA ALA A 136 10.27 18.85 -1.19
C ALA A 136 10.53 20.34 -1.46
N GLU A 137 9.80 20.93 -2.42
CA GLU A 137 9.90 22.35 -2.79
C GLU A 137 9.12 23.25 -1.81
N ASP A 138 8.00 22.76 -1.25
CA ASP A 138 7.11 23.52 -0.36
C ASP A 138 6.50 22.60 0.72
N HIS A 139 7.03 22.67 1.93
CA HIS A 139 6.55 21.88 3.06
C HIS A 139 5.12 22.25 3.53
N GLU A 140 4.59 23.41 3.14
CA GLU A 140 3.21 23.82 3.48
C GLU A 140 2.16 22.90 2.82
N VAL A 141 2.52 22.19 1.73
CA VAL A 141 1.63 21.24 1.07
C VAL A 141 1.59 19.86 1.74
N LEU A 142 2.25 19.64 2.90
CA LEU A 142 2.29 18.34 3.58
C LEU A 142 0.90 17.73 3.78
N SER A 143 -0.07 18.51 4.22
CA SER A 143 -1.44 18.03 4.42
C SER A 143 -2.08 17.50 3.14
N ALA A 144 -1.86 18.16 2.01
CA ALA A 144 -2.37 17.73 0.71
C ALA A 144 -1.63 16.48 0.22
N ALA A 145 -0.31 16.43 0.40
CA ALA A 145 0.51 15.27 0.06
C ALA A 145 0.11 14.02 0.88
N VAL A 146 -0.12 14.19 2.19
CA VAL A 146 -0.64 13.14 3.08
C VAL A 146 -2.07 12.73 2.69
N GLY A 147 -2.91 13.68 2.26
CA GLY A 147 -4.23 13.40 1.72
C GLY A 147 -4.17 12.46 0.51
N LEU A 148 -3.30 12.74 -0.45
CA LEU A 148 -3.10 11.84 -1.59
C LEU A 148 -2.49 10.50 -1.15
N TYR A 149 -1.43 10.52 -0.38
CA TYR A 149 -0.70 9.31 -0.03
C TYR A 149 -1.53 8.39 0.90
N HIS A 150 -1.85 8.84 2.11
CA HIS A 150 -2.50 7.97 3.09
C HIS A 150 -4.01 7.82 2.88
N MET A 151 -4.71 8.86 2.36
CA MET A 151 -6.17 8.78 2.23
C MET A 151 -6.59 8.18 0.89
N VAL A 152 -5.90 8.50 -0.19
CA VAL A 152 -6.23 7.99 -1.52
C VAL A 152 -5.47 6.70 -1.80
N ILE A 153 -4.13 6.71 -1.75
CA ILE A 153 -3.30 5.56 -2.15
C ILE A 153 -3.43 4.44 -1.13
N GLU A 154 -2.99 4.61 0.10
CA GLU A 154 -3.06 3.52 1.11
C GLU A 154 -4.50 3.22 1.53
N GLY A 155 -5.30 4.26 1.77
CA GLY A 155 -6.65 4.11 2.30
C GLY A 155 -7.65 3.46 1.34
N VAL A 156 -7.44 3.57 0.03
CA VAL A 156 -8.36 3.02 -0.98
C VAL A 156 -7.63 2.19 -2.04
N VAL A 157 -6.62 2.73 -2.73
CA VAL A 157 -6.00 2.04 -3.87
C VAL A 157 -5.30 0.75 -3.45
N LEU A 158 -4.37 0.82 -2.49
CA LEU A 158 -3.66 -0.36 -1.98
C LEU A 158 -4.60 -1.27 -1.19
N LEU A 159 -5.49 -0.70 -0.38
CA LEU A 159 -6.47 -1.50 0.36
C LEU A 159 -7.39 -2.32 -0.56
N ALA A 160 -7.82 -1.78 -1.71
CA ALA A 160 -8.60 -2.52 -2.70
C ALA A 160 -7.78 -3.67 -3.32
N GLY A 161 -6.51 -3.42 -3.65
CA GLY A 161 -5.58 -4.45 -4.12
C GLY A 161 -5.34 -5.55 -3.08
N GLN A 162 -5.16 -5.18 -1.80
CA GLN A 162 -4.97 -6.13 -0.70
C GLN A 162 -6.19 -7.04 -0.51
N HIS A 163 -7.41 -6.49 -0.57
CA HIS A 163 -8.64 -7.30 -0.56
C HIS A 163 -8.70 -8.24 -1.74
N ALA A 164 -8.43 -7.73 -2.95
CA ALA A 164 -8.44 -8.55 -4.15
C ALA A 164 -7.39 -9.67 -4.13
N MET A 165 -6.22 -9.42 -3.53
CA MET A 165 -5.19 -10.45 -3.34
C MET A 165 -5.68 -11.55 -2.38
N LEU A 166 -6.22 -11.19 -1.23
CA LEU A 166 -6.75 -12.18 -0.27
C LEU A 166 -7.91 -12.98 -0.88
N ASP A 167 -8.85 -12.31 -1.54
CA ASP A 167 -9.95 -12.98 -2.25
C ASP A 167 -9.44 -13.90 -3.37
N ALA A 168 -8.38 -13.49 -4.08
CA ALA A 168 -7.76 -14.33 -5.10
C ALA A 168 -7.15 -15.59 -4.47
N LEU A 169 -6.40 -15.44 -3.37
CA LEU A 169 -5.74 -16.56 -2.67
C LEU A 169 -6.75 -17.55 -2.10
N GLU A 170 -7.87 -17.06 -1.55
CA GLU A 170 -8.96 -17.92 -1.05
C GLU A 170 -9.66 -18.71 -2.17
N GLY A 171 -9.65 -18.19 -3.40
CA GLY A 171 -10.29 -18.82 -4.56
C GLY A 171 -9.40 -19.73 -5.39
N LEU A 172 -8.12 -19.92 -5.03
CA LEU A 172 -7.19 -20.75 -5.79
C LEU A 172 -7.51 -22.25 -5.66
N SER A 173 -7.12 -22.99 -6.68
CA SER A 173 -7.17 -24.47 -6.70
C SER A 173 -6.13 -25.12 -5.79
N VAL A 174 -5.12 -24.37 -5.36
CA VAL A 174 -4.03 -24.78 -4.45
C VAL A 174 -3.75 -23.67 -3.43
N ASP A 175 -3.17 -24.03 -2.28
CA ASP A 175 -2.84 -23.06 -1.23
C ASP A 175 -1.47 -22.41 -1.46
N LEU A 176 -1.38 -21.11 -1.20
CA LEU A 176 -0.15 -20.32 -1.16
C LEU A 176 0.03 -19.70 0.25
N PRO A 177 0.37 -20.52 1.26
CA PRO A 177 0.30 -20.12 2.67
C PRO A 177 1.34 -19.05 3.04
N GLY A 178 2.51 -19.05 2.41
CA GLY A 178 3.54 -18.03 2.64
C GLY A 178 3.11 -16.66 2.11
N LEU A 179 2.60 -16.61 0.88
CA LEU A 179 2.05 -15.37 0.31
C LEU A 179 0.85 -14.88 1.13
N HIS A 180 -0.08 -15.77 1.51
CA HIS A 180 -1.21 -15.41 2.36
C HIS A 180 -0.75 -14.83 3.70
N LYS A 181 0.22 -15.46 4.35
CA LYS A 181 0.78 -15.00 5.62
C LYS A 181 1.42 -13.63 5.51
N GLY A 182 2.22 -13.39 4.48
CA GLY A 182 2.85 -12.09 4.22
C GLY A 182 1.81 -10.99 3.98
N MET A 183 0.76 -11.28 3.18
CA MET A 183 -0.36 -10.34 2.94
C MET A 183 -1.08 -9.95 4.23
N GLU A 184 -1.32 -10.90 5.16
CA GLU A 184 -1.90 -10.58 6.47
C GLU A 184 -1.01 -9.62 7.28
N LEU A 185 0.32 -9.80 7.21
CA LEU A 185 1.28 -8.95 7.91
C LEU A 185 1.32 -7.55 7.30
N VAL A 186 1.38 -7.43 5.98
CA VAL A 186 1.28 -6.14 5.26
C VAL A 186 -0.03 -5.44 5.64
N LEU A 187 -1.18 -6.11 5.49
CA LEU A 187 -2.49 -5.52 5.83
C LEU A 187 -2.60 -5.08 7.30
N ARG A 188 -1.91 -5.76 8.21
CA ARG A 188 -1.83 -5.37 9.63
C ARG A 188 -1.06 -4.05 9.79
N ASP A 189 0.07 -3.91 9.11
CA ASP A 189 0.92 -2.72 9.16
C ASP A 189 0.20 -1.51 8.55
N GLU A 190 -0.47 -1.68 7.41
CA GLU A 190 -1.28 -0.64 6.74
C GLU A 190 -2.34 0.00 7.65
N ARG A 191 -2.85 -0.73 8.63
CA ARG A 191 -3.85 -0.18 9.58
C ARG A 191 -3.28 0.98 10.40
N TRP A 192 -2.00 0.91 10.79
CA TRP A 192 -1.41 1.99 11.54
C TRP A 192 -0.91 3.12 10.62
N HIS A 193 -0.46 2.82 9.39
CA HIS A 193 -0.10 3.81 8.37
C HIS A 193 -1.28 4.73 8.09
N ILE A 194 -2.44 4.16 7.74
CA ILE A 194 -3.68 4.90 7.52
C ILE A 194 -4.10 5.67 8.80
N GLY A 195 -3.94 5.08 9.97
CA GLY A 195 -4.22 5.74 11.25
C GLY A 195 -3.34 6.95 11.49
N PHE A 196 -2.06 6.85 11.17
CA PHE A 196 -1.08 7.93 11.27
C PHE A 196 -1.41 9.07 10.28
N GLY A 197 -1.63 8.76 9.00
CA GLY A 197 -2.05 9.74 8.00
C GLY A 197 -3.38 10.42 8.38
N SER A 198 -4.36 9.66 8.88
CA SER A 198 -5.63 10.21 9.38
C SER A 198 -5.41 11.21 10.53
N ARG A 199 -4.41 10.98 11.38
CA ARG A 199 -4.05 11.90 12.47
C ARG A 199 -3.48 13.22 11.93
N ILE A 200 -2.65 13.18 10.88
CA ILE A 200 -2.10 14.38 10.24
C ILE A 200 -3.23 15.18 9.59
N VAL A 201 -4.05 14.52 8.77
CA VAL A 201 -5.19 15.15 8.09
C VAL A 201 -6.18 15.77 9.08
N GLN A 202 -6.44 15.10 10.20
CA GLN A 202 -7.28 15.64 11.26
C GLN A 202 -6.68 16.91 11.90
N SER A 203 -5.35 16.98 12.04
CA SER A 203 -4.67 18.16 12.57
C SER A 203 -4.79 19.36 11.63
N ALA A 204 -4.95 19.12 10.33
CA ALA A 204 -5.17 20.14 9.32
C ALA A 204 -6.61 20.64 9.26
N ASP A 205 -7.52 20.12 10.10
CA ASP A 205 -8.94 20.50 10.20
C ASP A 205 -9.65 20.51 8.83
N ILE A 206 -9.48 19.42 8.06
CA ILE A 206 -10.15 19.33 6.76
C ILE A 206 -11.67 19.33 6.92
N GLY A 207 -12.34 20.08 6.05
CA GLY A 207 -13.81 20.12 6.00
C GLY A 207 -14.42 18.83 5.47
N ARG A 208 -15.75 18.68 5.66
CA ARG A 208 -16.49 17.50 5.19
C ARG A 208 -16.36 17.29 3.69
N ASP A 209 -16.53 18.35 2.92
CA ASP A 209 -16.46 18.31 1.46
C ASP A 209 -15.09 17.80 0.99
N GLN A 210 -14.02 18.20 1.66
CA GLN A 210 -12.65 17.73 1.36
C GLN A 210 -12.47 16.26 1.72
N ALA A 211 -13.05 15.79 2.83
CA ALA A 211 -12.98 14.39 3.22
C ALA A 211 -13.76 13.49 2.24
N ASP A 212 -14.94 13.90 1.81
CA ASP A 212 -15.73 13.17 0.80
C ASP A 212 -15.00 13.17 -0.56
N MET A 213 -14.42 14.31 -0.97
CA MET A 213 -13.63 14.41 -2.20
C MET A 213 -12.41 13.47 -2.21
N LEU A 214 -11.69 13.32 -1.08
CA LEU A 214 -10.57 12.38 -0.99
C LEU A 214 -11.03 10.92 -1.17
N LEU A 215 -12.20 10.54 -0.64
CA LEU A 215 -12.75 9.20 -0.86
C LEU A 215 -13.17 8.97 -2.32
N GLU A 216 -13.80 9.95 -2.97
CA GLU A 216 -14.16 9.88 -4.39
C GLU A 216 -12.92 9.81 -5.29
N GLN A 217 -11.87 10.55 -4.94
CA GLN A 217 -10.57 10.45 -5.62
C GLN A 217 -9.96 9.06 -5.44
N GLY A 218 -10.05 8.47 -4.24
CA GLY A 218 -9.59 7.12 -3.94
C GLY A 218 -10.34 6.07 -4.75
N GLU A 219 -11.67 6.15 -4.81
CA GLU A 219 -12.50 5.26 -5.62
C GLU A 219 -12.15 5.33 -7.12
N THR A 220 -11.94 6.54 -7.61
CA THR A 220 -11.54 6.76 -9.00
C THR A 220 -10.12 6.24 -9.26
N ALA A 221 -9.18 6.53 -8.35
CA ALA A 221 -7.80 6.10 -8.48
C ALA A 221 -7.64 4.57 -8.39
N ALA A 222 -8.47 3.87 -7.59
CA ALA A 222 -8.41 2.41 -7.47
C ALA A 222 -8.71 1.67 -8.78
N LYS A 223 -9.33 2.32 -9.77
CA LYS A 223 -9.56 1.75 -11.10
C LYS A 223 -8.27 1.48 -11.88
N VAL A 224 -7.11 2.00 -11.43
CA VAL A 224 -5.80 1.71 -12.04
C VAL A 224 -5.42 0.22 -11.97
N TRP A 225 -6.03 -0.54 -11.06
CA TRP A 225 -5.86 -1.99 -11.00
C TRP A 225 -6.51 -2.73 -12.19
N GLY A 226 -7.41 -2.07 -12.94
CA GLY A 226 -8.10 -2.65 -14.08
C GLY A 226 -8.85 -3.93 -13.71
N ASP A 227 -8.72 -4.97 -14.54
CA ASP A 227 -9.40 -6.26 -14.36
C ASP A 227 -8.80 -7.15 -13.25
N LEU A 228 -7.71 -6.72 -12.61
CA LEU A 228 -7.10 -7.45 -11.49
C LEU A 228 -7.98 -7.43 -10.23
N ILE A 229 -8.80 -6.38 -10.09
CA ILE A 229 -9.72 -6.24 -8.93
C ILE A 229 -11.16 -6.09 -9.39
N THR A 230 -12.09 -6.41 -8.50
CA THR A 230 -13.54 -6.24 -8.78
C THR A 230 -14.04 -4.88 -8.29
N PRO A 231 -15.15 -4.35 -8.85
CA PRO A 231 -15.81 -3.17 -8.30
C PRO A 231 -16.16 -3.31 -6.80
N ASP A 232 -16.54 -4.51 -6.36
CA ASP A 232 -16.86 -4.81 -4.96
C ASP A 232 -15.64 -4.65 -4.04
N ALA A 233 -14.43 -4.96 -4.52
CA ALA A 233 -13.19 -4.74 -3.75
C ALA A 233 -12.96 -3.24 -3.53
N ILE A 234 -13.19 -2.41 -4.55
CA ILE A 234 -13.09 -0.94 -4.46
C ILE A 234 -14.14 -0.41 -3.47
N GLU A 235 -15.40 -0.80 -3.62
CA GLU A 235 -16.48 -0.37 -2.72
C GLU A 235 -16.20 -0.77 -1.26
N THR A 236 -15.68 -1.98 -1.06
CA THR A 236 -15.31 -2.47 0.27
C THR A 236 -14.18 -1.64 0.87
N ALA A 237 -13.14 -1.31 0.10
CA ALA A 237 -12.04 -0.46 0.55
C ALA A 237 -12.55 0.94 0.93
N VAL A 238 -13.32 1.60 0.07
CA VAL A 238 -13.93 2.91 0.34
C VAL A 238 -14.79 2.89 1.61
N ARG A 239 -15.65 1.88 1.75
CA ARG A 239 -16.52 1.71 2.93
C ARG A 239 -15.71 1.52 4.22
N GLN A 240 -14.66 0.70 4.17
CA GLN A 240 -13.77 0.47 5.32
C GLN A 240 -13.00 1.73 5.68
N HIS A 241 -12.42 2.40 4.68
CA HIS A 241 -11.66 3.62 4.90
C HIS A 241 -12.55 4.73 5.47
N ARG A 242 -13.75 4.95 4.93
CA ARG A 242 -14.73 5.90 5.49
C ARG A 242 -15.05 5.61 6.96
N ARG A 243 -15.17 4.34 7.35
CA ARG A 243 -15.38 3.95 8.76
C ARG A 243 -14.16 4.30 9.64
N ARG A 244 -12.95 4.07 9.14
CA ARG A 244 -11.70 4.42 9.86
C ARG A 244 -11.59 5.92 10.07
N LEU A 245 -11.85 6.71 9.03
CA LEU A 245 -11.81 8.17 9.10
C LEU A 245 -12.88 8.73 10.08
N LYS A 246 -14.08 8.18 10.06
CA LYS A 246 -15.12 8.51 11.06
C LYS A 246 -14.67 8.19 12.49
N ALA A 247 -14.05 7.04 12.71
CA ALA A 247 -13.51 6.65 14.02
C ALA A 247 -12.36 7.57 14.47
N ALA A 248 -11.59 8.12 13.53
CA ALA A 248 -10.58 9.13 13.76
C ALA A 248 -11.16 10.54 14.01
N GLY A 249 -12.47 10.73 13.92
CA GLY A 249 -13.15 12.00 14.18
C GLY A 249 -13.31 12.90 12.95
N ILE A 250 -12.96 12.41 11.76
CA ILE A 250 -13.20 13.13 10.50
C ILE A 250 -14.68 13.04 10.15
N LYS A 251 -15.29 14.17 9.84
CA LYS A 251 -16.74 14.28 9.57
C LYS A 251 -17.01 14.07 8.08
N PHE A 252 -18.11 13.39 7.78
CA PHE A 252 -18.67 13.16 6.45
C PHE A 252 -20.13 13.58 6.39
N TRP A 253 -20.67 13.75 5.19
CA TRP A 253 -22.10 13.92 4.95
C TRP A 253 -22.89 12.63 5.19
#